data_e8db4883a10b07deb29c9c7c7b470f00
#
_entry.id   e8db4883a10b07deb29c9c7c7b470f00
#
_cell.length_a   1.000
_cell.length_b   1.000
_cell.length_c   1.000
_cell.angle_alpha   90.00
_cell.angle_beta   90.00
_cell.angle_gamma   90.00
#
_symmetry.space_group_name_H-M   'P 1'
#
loop_
_entity.id
_entity.type
_entity.pdbx_description
1 polymer ?
#
loop_
_entity_poly.entity_id
_entity_poly.type
_entity_poly.pdbx_seq_one_letter_code
_entity_poly.pdbx_strand_id
1 'polypeptide(L)'
;MTKAKIRIPDDTKLRCRLDQEYEDASQIQLCKYALMLAAHILELINYPDSDTIKEGFLLNELWQQGSARIHDVRQISFRIHQIAKASEDASVSAALRVVGHAVATC
;
A
#
# COMPACT_ATOMS: atom_id res chain seq x y z
N MET A 1 -28.60 -3.45 -6.31
CA MET A 1 -27.96 -3.54 -6.63
C MET A 1 -27.30 -4.30 -7.00
N THR A 2 -27.28 -4.52 -7.63
CA THR A 2 -26.56 -5.36 -7.91
C THR A 2 -25.38 -5.14 -8.15
N LYS A 3 -24.63 -5.57 -7.70
CA LYS A 3 -23.47 -5.55 -7.89
C LYS A 3 -23.14 -5.84 -9.20
N ALA A 4 -22.57 -5.03 -9.79
CA ALA A 4 -21.91 -5.30 -10.94
C ALA A 4 -20.92 -6.29 -10.63
N LYS A 5 -21.19 -7.45 -10.91
CA LYS A 5 -20.25 -8.35 -10.68
C LYS A 5 -19.52 -8.64 -11.87
N ILE A 6 -18.28 -8.39 -11.83
CA ILE A 6 -17.41 -8.95 -12.80
C ILE A 6 -17.31 -10.39 -12.43
N ARG A 7 -17.89 -11.22 -13.24
CA ARG A 7 -17.74 -12.61 -13.01
C ARG A 7 -16.53 -13.09 -13.70
N ILE A 8 -15.51 -13.28 -12.98
CA ILE A 8 -14.33 -13.97 -13.45
C ILE A 8 -14.59 -15.46 -13.26
N PRO A 9 -14.54 -16.26 -14.31
CA PRO A 9 -14.71 -17.70 -14.16
C PRO A 9 -13.69 -18.25 -13.18
N ASP A 10 -14.09 -19.18 -12.35
CA ASP A 10 -13.19 -19.79 -11.39
C ASP A 10 -12.23 -20.72 -12.13
N ASP A 11 -11.00 -20.27 -12.28
CA ASP A 11 -9.94 -21.06 -12.89
C ASP A 11 -9.10 -21.65 -11.76
N THR A 12 -9.31 -22.88 -11.45
CA THR A 12 -8.64 -23.55 -10.34
C THR A 12 -7.13 -23.56 -10.50
N LYS A 13 -6.64 -23.76 -11.74
CA LYS A 13 -5.19 -23.74 -11.98
C LYS A 13 -4.60 -22.37 -11.72
N LEU A 14 -5.25 -21.33 -12.20
CA LEU A 14 -4.78 -19.96 -11.98
C LEU A 14 -4.81 -19.62 -10.50
N ARG A 15 -5.87 -20.01 -9.81
CA ARG A 15 -5.97 -19.75 -8.37
C ARG A 15 -4.85 -20.43 -7.60
N CYS A 16 -4.61 -21.73 -7.85
CA CYS A 16 -3.55 -22.46 -7.18
C CYS A 16 -2.19 -21.83 -7.45
N ARG A 17 -1.97 -21.38 -8.67
CA ARG A 17 -0.72 -20.73 -9.04
C ARG A 17 -0.53 -19.40 -8.33
N LEU A 18 -1.60 -18.60 -8.24
CA LEU A 18 -1.54 -17.33 -7.53
C LEU A 18 -1.32 -17.53 -6.03
N ASP A 19 -1.98 -18.53 -5.46
CA ASP A 19 -1.80 -18.85 -4.05
C ASP A 19 -0.36 -19.30 -3.79
N GLN A 20 0.20 -20.09 -4.68
CA GLN A 20 1.58 -20.55 -4.57
C GLN A 20 2.56 -19.38 -4.67
N GLU A 21 2.35 -18.48 -5.61
CA GLU A 21 3.20 -17.30 -5.76
C GLU A 21 3.13 -16.40 -4.54
N TYR A 22 1.94 -16.25 -3.96
CA TYR A 22 1.78 -15.46 -2.75
C TYR A 22 2.53 -16.09 -1.58
N GLU A 23 2.44 -17.40 -1.42
CA GLU A 23 3.12 -18.09 -0.34
C GLU A 23 4.65 -18.03 -0.50
N ASP A 24 5.13 -18.05 -1.74
CA ASP A 24 6.56 -18.01 -2.00
C ASP A 24 7.14 -16.61 -1.80
N ALA A 25 6.33 -15.57 -1.89
CA ALA A 25 6.80 -14.21 -1.69
C ALA A 25 6.98 -13.92 -0.20
N SER A 26 8.16 -13.43 0.16
CA SER A 26 8.39 -13.03 1.54
C SER A 26 7.62 -11.74 1.86
N GLN A 27 7.34 -11.52 3.13
CA GLN A 27 6.68 -10.31 3.60
C GLN A 27 7.48 -9.07 3.18
N ILE A 28 8.80 -9.17 3.22
CA ILE A 28 9.67 -8.07 2.82
C ILE A 28 9.52 -7.76 1.33
N GLN A 29 9.44 -8.79 0.49
CA GLN A 29 9.23 -8.60 -0.95
C GLN A 29 7.88 -7.94 -1.23
N LEU A 30 6.84 -8.35 -0.51
CA LEU A 30 5.52 -7.75 -0.64
C LEU A 30 5.55 -6.27 -0.24
N CYS A 31 6.25 -5.94 0.84
CA CYS A 31 6.40 -4.56 1.26
C CYS A 31 7.11 -3.72 0.21
N LYS A 32 8.19 -4.22 -0.35
CA LYS A 32 8.93 -3.50 -1.40
C LYS A 32 8.04 -3.24 -2.61
N TYR A 33 7.27 -4.23 -3.01
CA TYR A 33 6.36 -4.10 -4.14
C TYR A 33 5.27 -3.07 -3.84
N ALA A 34 4.69 -3.13 -2.65
CA ALA A 34 3.65 -2.20 -2.23
C ALA A 34 4.16 -0.75 -2.23
N LEU A 35 5.37 -0.52 -1.70
CA LEU A 35 5.96 0.82 -1.69
C LEU A 35 6.26 1.32 -3.11
N MET A 36 6.68 0.44 -4.00
CA MET A 36 6.90 0.80 -5.39
C MET A 36 5.61 1.25 -6.07
N LEU A 37 4.51 0.52 -5.83
CA LEU A 37 3.20 0.89 -6.36
C LEU A 37 2.73 2.22 -5.77
N ALA A 38 2.94 2.43 -4.48
CA ALA A 38 2.56 3.68 -3.83
C ALA A 38 3.31 4.87 -4.43
N ALA A 39 4.62 4.72 -4.65
CA ALA A 39 5.42 5.76 -5.28
C ALA A 39 4.90 6.08 -6.68
N HIS A 40 4.55 5.05 -7.44
CA HIS A 40 4.01 5.22 -8.79
C HIS A 40 2.67 5.97 -8.77
N ILE A 41 1.80 5.63 -7.83
CA ILE A 41 0.51 6.31 -7.68
C ILE A 41 0.71 7.79 -7.35
N LEU A 42 1.65 8.11 -6.47
CA LEU A 42 1.96 9.50 -6.14
C LEU A 42 2.44 10.29 -7.35
N GLU A 43 3.24 9.66 -8.21
CA GLU A 43 3.67 10.27 -9.45
C GLU A 43 2.50 10.53 -10.39
N LEU A 44 1.61 9.55 -10.53
CA LEU A 44 0.47 9.67 -11.43
C LEU A 44 -0.44 10.84 -11.07
N ILE A 45 -0.61 11.12 -9.79
CA ILE A 45 -1.45 12.24 -9.35
C ILE A 45 -0.67 13.53 -9.15
N ASN A 46 0.63 13.52 -9.44
CA ASN A 46 1.51 14.66 -9.22
C ASN A 46 1.40 15.21 -7.80
N TYR A 47 1.38 14.33 -6.83
CA TYR A 47 1.25 14.74 -5.45
C TYR A 47 2.52 15.46 -5.00
N PRO A 48 2.41 16.63 -4.34
CA PRO A 48 3.60 17.33 -3.89
C PRO A 48 4.32 16.57 -2.80
N ASP A 49 5.61 16.81 -2.65
CA ASP A 49 6.40 16.16 -1.62
C ASP A 49 5.77 16.35 -0.25
N SER A 50 5.69 15.27 0.50
CA SER A 50 5.15 15.28 1.85
C SER A 50 6.14 14.63 2.78
N ASP A 51 6.51 15.33 3.84
CA ASP A 51 7.43 14.78 4.83
C ASP A 51 6.85 13.56 5.52
N THR A 52 5.54 13.56 5.76
CA THR A 52 4.85 12.43 6.40
C THR A 52 4.94 11.18 5.54
N ILE A 53 4.71 11.31 4.24
CA ILE A 53 4.77 10.18 3.32
C ILE A 53 6.21 9.69 3.18
N LYS A 54 7.17 10.59 3.08
CA LYS A 54 8.59 10.22 3.04
C LYS A 54 9.00 9.46 4.30
N GLU A 55 8.55 9.93 5.45
CA GLU A 55 8.82 9.26 6.71
C GLU A 55 8.20 7.87 6.74
N GLY A 56 6.99 7.72 6.20
CA GLY A 56 6.33 6.43 6.13
C GLY A 56 7.12 5.43 5.28
N PHE A 57 7.60 5.87 4.13
CA PHE A 57 8.42 5.02 3.27
C PHE A 57 9.72 4.64 3.98
N LEU A 58 10.37 5.61 4.60
CA LEU A 58 11.62 5.37 5.31
C LEU A 58 11.44 4.38 6.46
N LEU A 59 10.40 4.57 7.28
CA LEU A 59 10.13 3.67 8.40
C LEU A 59 9.83 2.26 7.94
N ASN A 60 9.08 2.11 6.85
CA ASN A 60 8.84 0.77 6.31
C ASN A 60 10.13 0.13 5.83
N GLU A 61 10.99 0.88 5.13
CA GLU A 61 12.28 0.36 4.68
C GLU A 61 13.17 -0.02 5.86
N LEU A 62 13.17 0.77 6.91
CA LEU A 62 13.91 0.45 8.14
C LEU A 62 13.36 -0.81 8.80
N TRP A 63 12.04 -0.98 8.80
CA TRP A 63 11.43 -2.21 9.30
C TRP A 63 11.87 -3.41 8.48
N GLN A 64 11.95 -3.28 7.16
CA GLN A 64 12.43 -4.36 6.29
C GLN A 64 13.85 -4.80 6.66
N GLN A 65 14.64 -3.88 7.19
CA GLN A 65 16.03 -4.15 7.61
C GLN A 65 16.13 -4.55 9.07
N GLY A 66 15.00 -4.63 9.77
CA GLY A 66 15.01 -4.94 11.20
C GLY A 66 15.37 -3.75 12.09
N SER A 67 15.38 -2.53 11.56
CA SER A 67 15.81 -1.33 12.28
C SER A 67 14.68 -0.43 12.76
N ALA A 68 13.44 -0.82 12.56
CA ALA A 68 12.28 -0.08 13.07
C ALA A 68 11.21 -1.06 13.52
N ARG A 69 10.38 -0.61 14.46
CA ARG A 69 9.30 -1.43 14.98
C ARG A 69 8.06 -1.30 14.11
N ILE A 70 7.30 -2.38 14.02
CA ILE A 70 6.04 -2.38 13.28
C ILE A 70 5.06 -1.34 13.82
N HIS A 71 5.10 -1.08 15.11
CA HIS A 71 4.26 -0.06 15.75
C HIS A 71 4.50 1.33 15.16
N ASP A 72 5.75 1.68 14.92
CA ASP A 72 6.11 2.99 14.35
C ASP A 72 5.62 3.11 12.92
N VAL A 73 5.72 2.02 12.15
CA VAL A 73 5.23 1.99 10.77
C VAL A 73 3.71 2.16 10.75
N ARG A 74 3.01 1.50 11.64
CA ARG A 74 1.55 1.62 11.72
C ARG A 74 1.10 3.01 12.11
N GLN A 75 1.82 3.65 13.02
CA GLN A 75 1.49 5.02 13.42
C GLN A 75 1.63 6.02 12.29
N ILE A 76 2.71 5.92 11.51
CA ILE A 76 2.89 6.81 10.38
C ILE A 76 1.82 6.54 9.30
N SER A 77 1.42 5.29 9.13
CA SER A 77 0.35 4.93 8.23
C SER A 77 -0.97 5.62 8.62
N PHE A 78 -1.29 5.69 9.90
CA PHE A 78 -2.46 6.43 10.38
C PHE A 78 -2.38 7.91 10.03
N ARG A 79 -1.22 8.52 10.14
CA ARG A 79 -1.05 9.92 9.75
C ARG A 79 -1.32 10.12 8.27
N ILE A 80 -0.88 9.19 7.44
CA ILE A 80 -1.14 9.25 6.00
C ILE A 80 -2.65 9.16 5.74
N HIS A 81 -3.35 8.26 6.44
CA HIS A 81 -4.80 8.16 6.33
C HIS A 81 -5.51 9.43 6.80
N GLN A 82 -4.99 10.12 7.79
CA GLN A 82 -5.55 11.40 8.23
C GLN A 82 -5.39 12.47 7.16
N ILE A 83 -4.27 12.49 6.47
CA ILE A 83 -4.06 13.39 5.34
C ILE A 83 -5.06 13.07 4.23
N ALA A 84 -5.26 11.78 3.95
CA ALA A 84 -6.24 11.36 2.95
C ALA A 84 -7.63 11.83 3.31
N LYS A 85 -8.01 11.69 4.57
CA LYS A 85 -9.33 12.07 5.04
C LYS A 85 -9.54 13.58 4.95
N ALA A 86 -8.49 14.36 5.14
CA ALA A 86 -8.57 15.82 5.07
C ALA A 86 -8.55 16.36 3.63
N SER A 87 -8.27 15.53 2.64
CA SER A 87 -8.22 15.97 1.26
C SER A 87 -9.61 16.21 0.70
N GLU A 88 -9.79 17.32 0.01
CA GLU A 88 -11.08 17.65 -0.60
C GLU A 88 -11.26 16.98 -1.96
N ASP A 89 -10.18 16.60 -2.60
CA ASP A 89 -10.23 15.92 -3.90
C ASP A 89 -10.38 14.42 -3.67
N ALA A 90 -11.49 13.85 -4.16
CA ALA A 90 -11.79 12.43 -3.96
C ALA A 90 -10.73 11.51 -4.57
N SER A 91 -10.18 11.88 -5.73
CA SER A 91 -9.15 11.07 -6.38
C SER A 91 -7.85 11.08 -5.56
N VAL A 92 -7.46 12.24 -5.06
CA VAL A 92 -6.28 12.37 -4.21
C VAL A 92 -6.48 11.62 -2.90
N SER A 93 -7.67 11.75 -2.29
CA SER A 93 -7.98 11.03 -1.07
C SER A 93 -7.88 9.53 -1.26
N ALA A 94 -8.44 8.99 -2.35
CA ALA A 94 -8.37 7.57 -2.64
C ALA A 94 -6.92 7.11 -2.84
N ALA A 95 -6.13 7.88 -3.58
CA ALA A 95 -4.73 7.56 -3.82
C ALA A 95 -3.93 7.54 -2.51
N LEU A 96 -4.16 8.52 -1.65
CA LEU A 96 -3.46 8.59 -0.36
C LEU A 96 -3.84 7.44 0.57
N ARG A 97 -5.08 6.96 0.49
CA ARG A 97 -5.48 5.75 1.25
C ARG A 97 -4.70 4.54 0.80
N VAL A 98 -4.52 4.39 -0.52
CA VAL A 98 -3.70 3.30 -1.05
C VAL A 98 -2.27 3.40 -0.54
N VAL A 99 -1.70 4.61 -0.54
CA VAL A 99 -0.35 4.84 -0.02
C VAL A 99 -0.26 4.47 1.46
N GLY A 100 -1.26 4.88 2.26
CA GLY A 100 -1.29 4.52 3.68
C GLY A 100 -1.33 3.02 3.91
N HIS A 101 -2.14 2.29 3.14
CA HIS A 101 -2.20 0.84 3.24
C HIS A 101 -0.89 0.19 2.78
N ALA A 102 -0.26 0.74 1.74
CA ALA A 102 1.02 0.22 1.27
C ALA A 102 2.11 0.36 2.35
N VAL A 103 2.17 1.51 3.01
CA VAL A 103 3.13 1.73 4.09
C VAL A 103 2.89 0.75 5.24
N ALA A 104 1.64 0.40 5.50
CA ALA A 104 1.28 -0.52 6.58
C ALA A 104 1.43 -2.00 6.20
N THR A 105 1.89 -2.30 4.99
CA THR A 105 2.11 -3.68 4.55
C THR A 105 3.38 -4.22 5.21
N CYS A 106 3.24 -4.86 6.34
CA CYS A 106 4.38 -5.40 7.08
C CYS A 106 3.99 -6.54 8.02
#